data_bf520b30eedcfe3ec00c633bb76dfd6e
#
_entry.id   bf520b30eedcfe3ec00c633bb76dfd6e
#
_cell.length_a   1.000
_cell.length_b   1.000
_cell.length_c   1.000
_cell.angle_alpha   90.00
_cell.angle_beta   90.00
_cell.angle_gamma   90.00
#
_symmetry.space_group_name_H-M   'P 1'
#
loop_
_entity.id
_entity.type
_entity.pdbx_description
1 polymer ?
#
loop_
_entity_poly.entity_id
_entity_poly.type
_entity_poly.pdbx_seq_one_letter_code
_entity_poly.pdbx_strand_id
1 'polypeptide(L)'
;MDQVIDLKALLVEREDCDAGTIQKLREGLAQGGTQFKALKDVNDTLRKRLESAPPALAKKLHLKLGITNYFLGHMADAVSHLKEVEAPLGFFYLGKALANRHLWDDAMKAFDKAEKAGYSAPQVQLQRAGLHRHKGEIKEAKAILHKLEELSKYSSEFHYQLAGVAQAEGDKVRSIQALEKAVELEPGHTGALFQLGYLNDLAGNDDEAITYYERCLKYPPVNKGVLNNLGVLYEDNEKFDKAADCYARLLKADPNDDQARLFLKDAQASMTQYYNPDEEQTSNAFRQVMEVPVTDFELSVRSRNCLKKMGIRTLGDLTRITEASLLASKNFGETSLEEIRAIMSAKGLRIGQSLEQGAQYEQRYRPPATLSPEEQATLNRPVTELNLSVRARKCMNRLNLTTIGELVSRSGDELMEAKNFGVTSLNEVKEKLAALGLKLRGD
;
A
#
# COMPACT_ATOMS: atom_id res chain seq x y z
N MET A 1 -33.31 6.94 19.26
CA MET A 1 -32.14 7.86 19.32
C MET A 1 -31.17 7.22 20.28
N ASP A 2 -30.09 6.64 19.77
CA ASP A 2 -29.05 6.06 20.61
C ASP A 2 -28.40 7.18 21.42
N GLN A 3 -28.39 7.02 22.72
CA GLN A 3 -27.88 8.01 23.64
C GLN A 3 -26.36 8.14 23.41
N VAL A 4 -25.88 9.35 23.09
CA VAL A 4 -24.45 9.59 22.91
C VAL A 4 -23.72 9.27 24.21
N ILE A 5 -22.74 8.37 24.14
CA ILE A 5 -21.96 7.95 25.32
C ILE A 5 -21.01 9.08 25.71
N ASP A 6 -21.14 9.59 26.93
CA ASP A 6 -20.23 10.57 27.50
C ASP A 6 -18.92 9.89 27.94
N LEU A 7 -17.87 10.05 27.12
CA LEU A 7 -16.55 9.48 27.40
C LEU A 7 -15.86 10.14 28.60
N LYS A 8 -16.19 11.40 28.94
CA LYS A 8 -15.66 12.07 30.10
C LYS A 8 -16.23 11.48 31.37
N ALA A 9 -17.54 11.33 31.45
CA ALA A 9 -18.21 10.64 32.57
C ALA A 9 -17.68 9.20 32.70
N LEU A 10 -17.50 8.49 31.58
CA LEU A 10 -17.06 7.10 31.58
C LEU A 10 -15.62 6.91 32.09
N LEU A 11 -14.67 7.77 31.73
CA LEU A 11 -13.25 7.57 31.96
C LEU A 11 -12.63 8.52 32.99
N VAL A 12 -13.19 9.72 33.18
CA VAL A 12 -12.64 10.73 34.10
C VAL A 12 -13.35 10.73 35.44
N GLU A 13 -14.69 10.56 35.44
CA GLU A 13 -15.51 10.63 36.66
C GLU A 13 -15.62 9.27 37.35
N ARG A 14 -15.69 8.19 36.57
CA ARG A 14 -15.64 6.85 37.14
C ARG A 14 -14.26 6.56 37.74
N GLU A 15 -14.24 5.94 38.90
CA GLU A 15 -12.96 5.62 39.57
C GLU A 15 -12.26 4.41 38.93
N ASP A 16 -13.01 3.36 38.64
CA ASP A 16 -12.46 2.10 38.12
C ASP A 16 -12.65 1.99 36.59
N CYS A 17 -11.75 1.22 35.96
CA CYS A 17 -11.78 0.89 34.55
C CYS A 17 -11.75 -0.63 34.39
N ASP A 18 -12.87 -1.20 33.99
CA ASP A 18 -13.10 -2.64 33.81
C ASP A 18 -13.45 -3.01 32.38
N ALA A 19 -13.68 -4.30 32.11
CA ALA A 19 -14.08 -4.77 30.79
C ALA A 19 -15.37 -4.12 30.26
N GLY A 20 -16.35 -3.83 31.14
CA GLY A 20 -17.57 -3.14 30.77
C GLY A 20 -17.34 -1.68 30.37
N THR A 21 -16.39 -1.02 31.03
CA THR A 21 -15.93 0.33 30.66
C THR A 21 -15.33 0.32 29.26
N ILE A 22 -14.51 -0.69 28.94
CA ILE A 22 -13.90 -0.86 27.63
C ILE A 22 -14.95 -1.09 26.54
N GLN A 23 -15.94 -1.93 26.80
CA GLN A 23 -17.03 -2.18 25.86
C GLN A 23 -17.79 -0.88 25.55
N LYS A 24 -18.20 -0.12 26.56
CA LYS A 24 -18.85 1.18 26.38
C LYS A 24 -17.96 2.19 25.66
N LEU A 25 -16.65 2.18 25.92
CA LEU A 25 -15.71 3.01 25.19
C LEU A 25 -15.68 2.68 23.71
N ARG A 26 -15.64 1.39 23.34
CA ARG A 26 -15.69 0.94 21.93
C ARG A 26 -17.02 1.34 21.27
N GLU A 27 -18.13 1.13 21.94
CA GLU A 27 -19.46 1.53 21.47
C GLU A 27 -19.55 3.06 21.27
N GLY A 28 -19.05 3.84 22.23
CA GLY A 28 -19.00 5.30 22.11
C GLY A 28 -18.15 5.77 20.92
N LEU A 29 -16.98 5.20 20.75
CA LEU A 29 -16.09 5.56 19.64
C LEU A 29 -16.65 5.13 18.26
N ALA A 30 -17.44 4.05 18.21
CA ALA A 30 -18.14 3.63 17.00
C ALA A 30 -19.25 4.60 16.55
N GLN A 31 -19.74 5.47 17.44
CA GLN A 31 -20.69 6.54 17.09
C GLN A 31 -20.08 7.64 16.21
N GLY A 32 -18.74 7.67 16.07
CA GLY A 32 -18.01 8.46 15.08
C GLY A 32 -17.67 9.90 15.46
N GLY A 33 -17.23 10.64 14.48
CA GLY A 33 -16.99 12.09 14.41
C GLY A 33 -16.35 12.78 15.62
N THR A 34 -17.17 13.25 16.54
CA THR A 34 -16.74 14.04 17.71
C THR A 34 -16.14 13.19 18.82
N GLN A 35 -16.38 11.87 18.85
CA GLN A 35 -15.97 10.99 19.94
C GLN A 35 -14.44 10.80 20.02
N PHE A 36 -13.75 10.77 18.88
CA PHE A 36 -12.27 10.73 18.89
C PHE A 36 -11.67 12.01 19.46
N LYS A 37 -12.29 13.16 19.17
CA LYS A 37 -11.87 14.44 19.79
C LYS A 37 -12.13 14.41 21.28
N ALA A 38 -13.32 13.95 21.70
CA ALA A 38 -13.65 13.81 23.11
C ALA A 38 -12.68 12.86 23.84
N LEU A 39 -12.27 11.73 23.20
CA LEU A 39 -11.27 10.84 23.79
C LEU A 39 -9.90 11.52 23.95
N LYS A 40 -9.50 12.36 23.01
CA LYS A 40 -8.27 13.14 23.12
C LYS A 40 -8.34 14.13 24.28
N ASP A 41 -9.45 14.86 24.42
CA ASP A 41 -9.68 15.80 25.53
C ASP A 41 -9.67 15.08 26.90
N VAL A 42 -10.24 13.86 26.94
CA VAL A 42 -10.19 12.97 28.10
C VAL A 42 -8.74 12.57 28.41
N ASN A 43 -7.96 12.18 27.40
CA ASN A 43 -6.55 11.80 27.58
C ASN A 43 -5.75 12.96 28.17
N ASP A 44 -5.91 14.17 27.65
CA ASP A 44 -5.23 15.37 28.14
C ASP A 44 -5.65 15.71 29.60
N THR A 45 -6.93 15.49 29.92
CA THR A 45 -7.44 15.70 31.28
C THR A 45 -6.86 14.66 32.26
N LEU A 46 -6.77 13.40 31.87
CA LEU A 46 -6.18 12.33 32.68
C LEU A 46 -4.67 12.57 32.88
N ARG A 47 -3.97 13.06 31.86
CA ARG A 47 -2.53 13.40 31.95
C ARG A 47 -2.28 14.52 32.96
N LYS A 48 -3.07 15.60 32.94
CA LYS A 48 -2.98 16.67 33.93
C LYS A 48 -3.29 16.18 35.36
N ARG A 49 -4.27 15.27 35.52
CA ARG A 49 -4.58 14.69 36.84
C ARG A 49 -3.45 13.81 37.37
N LEU A 50 -2.71 13.14 36.47
CA LEU A 50 -1.59 12.29 36.86
C LEU A 50 -0.44 13.09 37.50
N GLU A 51 -0.17 14.33 37.04
CA GLU A 51 0.90 15.18 37.53
C GLU A 51 0.81 15.47 39.05
N SER A 52 -0.41 15.48 39.59
CA SER A 52 -0.67 15.79 41.03
C SER A 52 -1.25 14.62 41.81
N ALA A 53 -1.31 13.41 41.23
CA ALA A 53 -2.00 12.28 41.77
C ALA A 53 -1.18 11.56 42.87
N PRO A 54 -1.81 11.16 44.01
CA PRO A 54 -1.16 10.27 44.97
C PRO A 54 -0.89 8.88 44.34
N PRO A 55 0.09 8.09 44.85
CA PRO A 55 0.54 6.84 44.22
C PRO A 55 -0.56 5.81 43.97
N ALA A 56 -1.56 5.71 44.87
CA ALA A 56 -2.68 4.79 44.68
C ALA A 56 -3.60 5.17 43.51
N LEU A 57 -3.84 6.46 43.32
CA LEU A 57 -4.63 6.99 42.20
C LEU A 57 -3.81 6.98 40.90
N ALA A 58 -2.49 7.23 40.99
CA ALA A 58 -1.60 7.22 39.86
C ALA A 58 -1.65 5.89 39.07
N LYS A 59 -1.66 4.73 39.74
CA LYS A 59 -1.80 3.42 39.09
C LYS A 59 -3.12 3.28 38.30
N LYS A 60 -4.24 3.78 38.83
CA LYS A 60 -5.53 3.78 38.12
C LYS A 60 -5.50 4.72 36.92
N LEU A 61 -4.88 5.90 37.06
CA LEU A 61 -4.72 6.85 35.98
C LEU A 61 -3.79 6.32 34.87
N HIS A 62 -2.72 5.64 35.21
CA HIS A 62 -1.86 4.96 34.24
C HIS A 62 -2.62 3.92 33.42
N LEU A 63 -3.50 3.10 34.06
CA LEU A 63 -4.36 2.15 33.34
C LEU A 63 -5.25 2.89 32.33
N LYS A 64 -5.94 3.94 32.74
CA LYS A 64 -6.84 4.70 31.87
C LYS A 64 -6.08 5.39 30.74
N LEU A 65 -4.94 6.03 31.04
CA LEU A 65 -4.07 6.64 30.02
C LEU A 65 -3.52 5.61 29.03
N GLY A 66 -3.10 4.45 29.51
CA GLY A 66 -2.65 3.38 28.64
C GLY A 66 -3.73 2.91 27.67
N ILE A 67 -4.95 2.74 28.18
CA ILE A 67 -6.10 2.33 27.37
C ILE A 67 -6.52 3.43 26.39
N THR A 68 -6.64 4.68 26.83
CA THR A 68 -7.00 5.79 25.94
C THR A 68 -5.97 5.98 24.85
N ASN A 69 -4.66 5.92 25.15
CA ASN A 69 -3.59 5.98 24.15
C ASN A 69 -3.65 4.80 23.17
N TYR A 70 -3.97 3.59 23.64
CA TYR A 70 -4.16 2.44 22.76
C TYR A 70 -5.27 2.69 21.72
N PHE A 71 -6.43 3.19 22.17
CA PHE A 71 -7.55 3.49 21.26
C PHE A 71 -7.30 4.70 20.36
N LEU A 72 -6.49 5.67 20.79
CA LEU A 72 -6.02 6.77 19.97
C LEU A 72 -4.93 6.37 18.94
N GLY A 73 -4.38 5.16 19.04
CA GLY A 73 -3.31 4.68 18.16
C GLY A 73 -1.90 5.07 18.61
N HIS A 74 -1.75 5.74 19.77
CA HIS A 74 -0.46 6.15 20.33
C HIS A 74 0.18 4.97 21.09
N MET A 75 0.66 3.96 20.33
CA MET A 75 1.11 2.69 20.92
C MET A 75 2.34 2.82 21.85
N ALA A 76 3.24 3.77 21.58
CA ALA A 76 4.42 4.01 22.42
C ALA A 76 4.01 4.52 23.80
N ASP A 77 3.11 5.53 23.84
CA ASP A 77 2.58 6.09 25.08
C ASP A 77 1.71 5.07 25.83
N ALA A 78 0.92 4.27 25.11
CA ALA A 78 0.15 3.19 25.70
C ALA A 78 1.06 2.19 26.45
N VAL A 79 2.15 1.76 25.80
CA VAL A 79 3.14 0.85 26.43
C VAL A 79 3.80 1.49 27.64
N SER A 80 4.20 2.77 27.60
CA SER A 80 4.83 3.45 28.71
C SER A 80 3.94 3.49 29.95
N HIS A 81 2.67 3.87 29.78
CA HIS A 81 1.72 3.91 30.88
C HIS A 81 1.31 2.52 31.39
N LEU A 82 1.08 1.55 30.49
CA LEU A 82 0.65 0.19 30.90
C LEU A 82 1.74 -0.61 31.62
N LYS A 83 3.01 -0.27 31.45
CA LYS A 83 4.12 -0.88 32.21
C LYS A 83 4.07 -0.55 33.71
N GLU A 84 3.47 0.58 34.09
CA GLU A 84 3.31 1.02 35.46
C GLU A 84 2.10 0.36 36.17
N VAL A 85 1.38 -0.52 35.44
CA VAL A 85 0.11 -1.09 35.94
C VAL A 85 0.25 -2.60 36.19
N GLU A 86 -0.07 -3.03 37.39
CA GLU A 86 -0.10 -4.44 37.82
C GLU A 86 -1.55 -4.96 37.94
N ALA A 87 -2.32 -4.82 36.84
CA ALA A 87 -3.71 -5.28 36.79
C ALA A 87 -3.91 -6.22 35.58
N PRO A 88 -4.82 -7.20 35.66
CA PRO A 88 -5.09 -8.15 34.57
C PRO A 88 -5.39 -7.46 33.24
N LEU A 89 -6.27 -6.45 33.28
CA LEU A 89 -6.65 -5.65 32.10
C LEU A 89 -5.45 -4.85 31.54
N GLY A 90 -4.61 -4.28 32.43
CA GLY A 90 -3.41 -3.56 32.06
C GLY A 90 -2.40 -4.45 31.33
N PHE A 91 -2.11 -5.63 31.82
CA PHE A 91 -1.24 -6.59 31.17
C PHE A 91 -1.77 -7.05 29.81
N PHE A 92 -3.09 -7.27 29.68
CA PHE A 92 -3.70 -7.65 28.43
C PHE A 92 -3.55 -6.56 27.36
N TYR A 93 -3.87 -5.31 27.70
CA TYR A 93 -3.69 -4.20 26.76
C TYR A 93 -2.23 -3.86 26.49
N LEU A 94 -1.32 -4.08 27.46
CA LEU A 94 0.12 -4.01 27.25
C LEU A 94 0.56 -5.02 26.18
N GLY A 95 0.10 -6.26 26.27
CA GLY A 95 0.35 -7.30 25.27
C GLY A 95 -0.13 -6.89 23.89
N LYS A 96 -1.35 -6.36 23.79
CA LYS A 96 -1.90 -5.86 22.52
C LYS A 96 -1.10 -4.67 21.96
N ALA A 97 -0.70 -3.72 22.78
CA ALA A 97 0.09 -2.57 22.36
C ALA A 97 1.51 -2.97 21.89
N LEU A 98 2.14 -3.92 22.59
CA LEU A 98 3.45 -4.47 22.21
C LEU A 98 3.34 -5.27 20.90
N ALA A 99 2.28 -6.07 20.72
CA ALA A 99 2.02 -6.79 19.47
C ALA A 99 1.86 -5.84 18.28
N ASN A 100 1.14 -4.73 18.44
CA ASN A 100 1.03 -3.68 17.41
C ASN A 100 2.38 -3.03 17.06
N ARG A 101 3.36 -3.07 17.96
CA ARG A 101 4.73 -2.59 17.74
C ARG A 101 5.68 -3.67 17.25
N HIS A 102 5.18 -4.86 16.90
CA HIS A 102 5.96 -6.02 16.47
C HIS A 102 6.95 -6.54 17.51
N LEU A 103 6.74 -6.24 18.80
CA LEU A 103 7.54 -6.72 19.92
C LEU A 103 6.95 -8.04 20.46
N TRP A 104 7.05 -9.10 19.65
CA TRP A 104 6.31 -10.36 19.86
C TRP A 104 6.65 -11.05 21.18
N ASP A 105 7.94 -11.11 21.57
CA ASP A 105 8.38 -11.78 22.79
C ASP A 105 7.92 -11.06 24.05
N ASP A 106 7.97 -9.74 24.04
CA ASP A 106 7.49 -8.94 25.17
C ASP A 106 5.96 -8.96 25.26
N ALA A 107 5.27 -9.01 24.12
CA ALA A 107 3.82 -9.21 24.07
C ALA A 107 3.43 -10.56 24.68
N MET A 108 4.17 -11.64 24.38
CA MET A 108 3.94 -12.96 24.95
C MET A 108 4.07 -12.93 26.49
N LYS A 109 5.16 -12.32 27.01
CA LYS A 109 5.35 -12.15 28.46
C LYS A 109 4.23 -11.34 29.12
N ALA A 110 3.71 -10.31 28.43
CA ALA A 110 2.60 -9.50 28.94
C ALA A 110 1.30 -10.32 29.02
N PHE A 111 1.02 -11.14 28.00
CA PHE A 111 -0.13 -12.05 28.02
C PHE A 111 0.00 -13.14 29.08
N ASP A 112 1.21 -13.66 29.34
CA ASP A 112 1.46 -14.59 30.47
C ASP A 112 1.13 -13.96 31.82
N LYS A 113 1.52 -12.69 32.00
CA LYS A 113 1.18 -11.93 33.21
C LYS A 113 -0.33 -11.70 33.33
N ALA A 114 -1.00 -11.39 32.22
CA ALA A 114 -2.44 -11.18 32.20
C ALA A 114 -3.20 -12.44 32.64
N GLU A 115 -2.85 -13.61 32.11
CA GLU A 115 -3.46 -14.89 32.46
C GLU A 115 -3.21 -15.25 33.92
N LYS A 116 -1.95 -15.12 34.41
CA LYS A 116 -1.59 -15.37 35.82
C LYS A 116 -2.31 -14.40 36.78
N ALA A 117 -2.59 -13.18 36.33
CA ALA A 117 -3.33 -12.19 37.11
C ALA A 117 -4.86 -12.39 37.07
N GLY A 118 -5.35 -13.42 36.36
CA GLY A 118 -6.79 -13.77 36.32
C GLY A 118 -7.56 -13.14 35.15
N TYR A 119 -6.88 -12.67 34.11
CA TYR A 119 -7.58 -12.28 32.88
C TYR A 119 -8.14 -13.52 32.16
N SER A 120 -9.16 -13.34 31.31
CA SER A 120 -9.81 -14.42 30.55
C SER A 120 -8.80 -15.27 29.77
N ALA A 121 -8.58 -16.51 30.20
CA ALA A 121 -7.65 -17.43 29.56
C ALA A 121 -7.98 -17.66 28.07
N PRO A 122 -9.24 -17.87 27.65
CA PRO A 122 -9.55 -18.01 26.22
C PRO A 122 -9.16 -16.79 25.37
N GLN A 123 -9.39 -15.57 25.88
CA GLN A 123 -9.00 -14.34 25.18
C GLN A 123 -7.47 -14.20 25.07
N VAL A 124 -6.74 -14.53 26.15
CA VAL A 124 -5.27 -14.54 26.14
C VAL A 124 -4.73 -15.56 25.14
N GLN A 125 -5.30 -16.78 25.14
CA GLN A 125 -4.88 -17.83 24.21
C GLN A 125 -5.11 -17.46 22.74
N LEU A 126 -6.22 -16.78 22.42
CA LEU A 126 -6.47 -16.27 21.06
C LEU A 126 -5.39 -15.25 20.64
N GLN A 127 -4.99 -14.34 21.54
CA GLN A 127 -3.90 -13.39 21.23
C GLN A 127 -2.55 -14.13 21.06
N ARG A 128 -2.28 -15.15 21.85
CA ARG A 128 -1.08 -15.99 21.70
C ARG A 128 -1.07 -16.73 20.36
N ALA A 129 -2.22 -17.26 19.91
CA ALA A 129 -2.32 -17.86 18.59
C ALA A 129 -1.93 -16.87 17.48
N GLY A 130 -2.34 -15.60 17.61
CA GLY A 130 -1.91 -14.51 16.72
C GLY A 130 -0.41 -14.28 16.76
N LEU A 131 0.21 -14.26 17.94
CA LEU A 131 1.65 -14.09 18.09
C LEU A 131 2.45 -15.25 17.49
N HIS A 132 2.04 -16.50 17.73
CA HIS A 132 2.67 -17.69 17.13
C HIS A 132 2.60 -17.61 15.60
N ARG A 133 1.44 -17.22 15.05
CA ARG A 133 1.28 -17.01 13.60
C ARG A 133 2.26 -15.97 13.06
N HIS A 134 2.43 -14.82 13.74
CA HIS A 134 3.37 -13.77 13.33
C HIS A 134 4.84 -14.19 13.42
N LYS A 135 5.15 -15.14 14.30
CA LYS A 135 6.48 -15.76 14.39
C LYS A 135 6.72 -16.89 13.37
N GLY A 136 5.70 -17.25 12.57
CA GLY A 136 5.77 -18.38 11.65
C GLY A 136 5.52 -19.75 12.30
N GLU A 137 5.18 -19.80 13.58
CA GLU A 137 4.89 -21.01 14.36
C GLU A 137 3.44 -21.44 14.15
N ILE A 138 3.11 -21.82 12.90
CA ILE A 138 1.71 -22.08 12.48
C ILE A 138 1.12 -23.31 13.18
N LYS A 139 1.94 -24.33 13.48
CA LYS A 139 1.49 -25.55 14.16
C LYS A 139 0.99 -25.25 15.58
N GLU A 140 1.71 -24.40 16.31
CA GLU A 140 1.38 -23.94 17.65
C GLU A 140 0.08 -23.11 17.64
N ALA A 141 -0.04 -22.20 16.69
CA ALA A 141 -1.26 -21.40 16.50
C ALA A 141 -2.49 -22.31 16.26
N LYS A 142 -2.36 -23.34 15.38
CA LYS A 142 -3.44 -24.32 15.12
C LYS A 142 -3.77 -25.15 16.36
N ALA A 143 -2.79 -25.59 17.12
CA ALA A 143 -3.02 -26.36 18.33
C ALA A 143 -3.81 -25.57 19.38
N ILE A 144 -3.55 -24.27 19.49
CA ILE A 144 -4.32 -23.37 20.37
C ILE A 144 -5.77 -23.23 19.86
N LEU A 145 -5.95 -22.92 18.56
CA LEU A 145 -7.30 -22.77 17.99
C LEU A 145 -8.12 -24.04 18.09
N HIS A 146 -7.53 -25.21 17.88
CA HIS A 146 -8.23 -26.49 18.05
C HIS A 146 -8.74 -26.71 19.49
N LYS A 147 -7.96 -26.32 20.50
CA LYS A 147 -8.40 -26.38 21.91
C LYS A 147 -9.55 -25.41 22.23
N LEU A 148 -9.69 -24.37 21.42
CA LEU A 148 -10.68 -23.30 21.60
C LEU A 148 -11.84 -23.39 20.58
N GLU A 149 -12.04 -24.53 19.93
CA GLU A 149 -13.00 -24.69 18.84
C GLU A 149 -14.43 -24.32 19.24
N GLU A 150 -14.80 -24.47 20.50
CA GLU A 150 -16.11 -24.05 21.03
C GLU A 150 -16.37 -22.54 20.86
N LEU A 151 -15.30 -21.73 20.85
CA LEU A 151 -15.40 -20.27 20.64
C LEU A 151 -15.83 -19.91 19.22
N SER A 152 -15.74 -20.84 18.26
CA SER A 152 -16.14 -20.62 16.86
C SER A 152 -17.59 -20.17 16.71
N LYS A 153 -18.45 -20.46 17.69
CA LYS A 153 -19.88 -20.12 17.65
C LYS A 153 -20.15 -18.63 17.91
N TYR A 154 -19.25 -17.92 18.60
CA TYR A 154 -19.52 -16.56 19.08
C TYR A 154 -18.32 -15.63 19.16
N SER A 155 -17.10 -16.08 18.83
CA SER A 155 -15.90 -15.26 18.92
C SER A 155 -15.41 -14.82 17.54
N SER A 156 -15.54 -13.54 17.25
CA SER A 156 -14.96 -12.90 16.06
C SER A 156 -13.45 -13.04 16.00
N GLU A 157 -12.79 -12.88 17.15
CA GLU A 157 -11.33 -13.02 17.27
C GLU A 157 -10.86 -14.44 16.92
N PHE A 158 -11.62 -15.49 17.30
CA PHE A 158 -11.31 -16.87 16.90
C PHE A 158 -11.25 -17.01 15.37
N HIS A 159 -12.27 -16.51 14.68
CA HIS A 159 -12.34 -16.57 13.22
C HIS A 159 -11.25 -15.72 12.56
N TYR A 160 -10.94 -14.57 13.13
CA TYR A 160 -9.82 -13.75 12.66
C TYR A 160 -8.47 -14.48 12.74
N GLN A 161 -8.18 -15.16 13.86
CA GLN A 161 -6.97 -15.96 14.01
C GLN A 161 -6.97 -17.20 13.09
N LEU A 162 -8.12 -17.85 12.92
CA LEU A 162 -8.29 -18.97 11.97
C LEU A 162 -8.01 -18.52 10.53
N ALA A 163 -8.51 -17.37 10.13
CA ALA A 163 -8.25 -16.78 8.82
C ALA A 163 -6.75 -16.54 8.58
N GLY A 164 -6.05 -16.01 9.59
CA GLY A 164 -4.61 -15.78 9.48
C GLY A 164 -3.81 -17.07 9.38
N VAL A 165 -4.25 -18.16 10.03
CA VAL A 165 -3.64 -19.48 9.88
C VAL A 165 -3.91 -20.03 8.47
N ALA A 166 -5.14 -19.95 7.96
CA ALA A 166 -5.49 -20.38 6.61
C ALA A 166 -4.68 -19.62 5.55
N GLN A 167 -4.49 -18.32 5.74
CA GLN A 167 -3.65 -17.49 4.87
C GLN A 167 -2.19 -17.96 4.85
N ALA A 168 -1.63 -18.28 6.01
CA ALA A 168 -0.26 -18.78 6.13
C ALA A 168 -0.08 -20.18 5.47
N GLU A 169 -1.16 -20.95 5.37
CA GLU A 169 -1.21 -22.24 4.65
C GLU A 169 -1.47 -22.08 3.15
N GLY A 170 -1.74 -20.87 2.67
CA GLY A 170 -2.07 -20.60 1.27
C GLY A 170 -3.53 -20.85 0.89
N ASP A 171 -4.39 -21.22 1.84
CA ASP A 171 -5.83 -21.43 1.63
C ASP A 171 -6.58 -20.10 1.68
N LYS A 172 -6.59 -19.38 0.56
CA LYS A 172 -7.24 -18.09 0.41
C LYS A 172 -8.75 -18.16 0.63
N VAL A 173 -9.40 -19.22 0.16
CA VAL A 173 -10.86 -19.37 0.24
C VAL A 173 -11.28 -19.50 1.71
N ARG A 174 -10.65 -20.40 2.44
CA ARG A 174 -10.90 -20.58 3.88
C ARG A 174 -10.58 -19.33 4.67
N SER A 175 -9.52 -18.60 4.30
CA SER A 175 -9.17 -17.33 4.95
C SER A 175 -10.28 -16.30 4.79
N ILE A 176 -10.79 -16.09 3.57
CA ILE A 176 -11.88 -15.12 3.29
C ILE A 176 -13.15 -15.52 4.05
N GLN A 177 -13.58 -16.78 3.99
CA GLN A 177 -14.76 -17.26 4.71
C GLN A 177 -14.65 -17.03 6.22
N ALA A 178 -13.49 -17.27 6.80
CA ALA A 178 -13.26 -17.03 8.21
C ALA A 178 -13.27 -15.53 8.56
N LEU A 179 -12.72 -14.66 7.69
CA LEU A 179 -12.78 -13.20 7.87
C LEU A 179 -14.21 -12.67 7.78
N GLU A 180 -15.00 -13.15 6.82
CA GLU A 180 -16.40 -12.80 6.67
C GLU A 180 -17.20 -13.20 7.93
N LYS A 181 -16.94 -14.41 8.45
CA LYS A 181 -17.56 -14.86 9.70
C LYS A 181 -17.16 -14.02 10.91
N ALA A 182 -15.91 -13.57 10.97
CA ALA A 182 -15.47 -12.65 12.01
C ALA A 182 -16.23 -11.31 11.96
N VAL A 183 -16.44 -10.76 10.74
CA VAL A 183 -17.19 -9.50 10.54
C VAL A 183 -18.69 -9.68 10.73
N GLU A 184 -19.25 -10.87 10.46
CA GLU A 184 -20.65 -11.20 10.77
C GLU A 184 -20.90 -11.18 12.27
N LEU A 185 -20.01 -11.79 13.06
CA LEU A 185 -20.11 -11.83 14.52
C LEU A 185 -19.81 -10.47 15.18
N GLU A 186 -18.86 -9.72 14.64
CA GLU A 186 -18.48 -8.39 15.12
C GLU A 186 -18.25 -7.45 13.94
N PRO A 187 -19.27 -6.68 13.50
CA PRO A 187 -19.17 -5.78 12.34
C PRO A 187 -18.07 -4.73 12.43
N GLY A 188 -17.57 -4.44 13.65
CA GLY A 188 -16.46 -3.53 13.94
C GLY A 188 -15.12 -4.20 14.19
N HIS A 189 -14.94 -5.46 13.83
CA HIS A 189 -13.66 -6.14 14.00
C HIS A 189 -12.59 -5.61 13.04
N THR A 190 -11.82 -4.61 13.49
CA THR A 190 -10.89 -3.83 12.66
C THR A 190 -9.83 -4.70 11.95
N GLY A 191 -9.31 -5.75 12.62
CA GLY A 191 -8.35 -6.67 12.02
C GLY A 191 -8.94 -7.45 10.84
N ALA A 192 -10.18 -7.95 10.97
CA ALA A 192 -10.85 -8.69 9.91
C ALA A 192 -11.23 -7.77 8.74
N LEU A 193 -11.76 -6.58 9.03
CA LEU A 193 -12.08 -5.57 8.02
C LEU A 193 -10.83 -5.14 7.22
N PHE A 194 -9.71 -4.93 7.91
CA PHE A 194 -8.44 -4.60 7.26
C PHE A 194 -7.98 -5.72 6.32
N GLN A 195 -8.01 -6.96 6.77
CA GLN A 195 -7.59 -8.10 5.95
C GLN A 195 -8.51 -8.32 4.74
N LEU A 196 -9.83 -8.17 4.89
CA LEU A 196 -10.75 -8.22 3.75
C LEU A 196 -10.47 -7.10 2.75
N GLY A 197 -10.28 -5.87 3.23
CA GLY A 197 -9.87 -4.76 2.38
C GLY A 197 -8.56 -5.04 1.64
N TYR A 198 -7.55 -5.55 2.35
CA TYR A 198 -6.25 -5.88 1.77
C TYR A 198 -6.31 -7.00 0.72
N LEU A 199 -7.10 -8.04 0.96
CA LEU A 199 -7.27 -9.13 0.00
C LEU A 199 -8.01 -8.67 -1.26
N ASN A 200 -9.02 -7.82 -1.14
CA ASN A 200 -9.71 -7.21 -2.27
C ASN A 200 -8.81 -6.26 -3.06
N ASP A 201 -8.02 -5.43 -2.37
CA ASP A 201 -7.03 -4.54 -2.98
C ASP A 201 -5.98 -5.34 -3.80
N LEU A 202 -5.48 -6.46 -3.26
CA LEU A 202 -4.58 -7.36 -3.99
C LEU A 202 -5.23 -8.04 -5.20
N ALA A 203 -6.54 -8.24 -5.15
CA ALA A 203 -7.30 -8.84 -6.26
C ALA A 203 -7.71 -7.81 -7.32
N GLY A 204 -7.52 -6.51 -7.07
CA GLY A 204 -7.94 -5.41 -7.94
C GLY A 204 -9.42 -5.04 -7.81
N ASN A 205 -10.09 -5.49 -6.73
CA ASN A 205 -11.46 -5.13 -6.38
C ASN A 205 -11.42 -3.83 -5.55
N ASP A 206 -11.09 -2.70 -6.19
CA ASP A 206 -10.81 -1.44 -5.51
C ASP A 206 -12.02 -0.88 -4.75
N ASP A 207 -13.23 -0.98 -5.29
CA ASP A 207 -14.44 -0.48 -4.66
C ASP A 207 -14.79 -1.24 -3.36
N GLU A 208 -14.66 -2.56 -3.37
CA GLU A 208 -14.84 -3.41 -2.20
C GLU A 208 -13.74 -3.13 -1.17
N ALA A 209 -12.49 -2.98 -1.60
CA ALA A 209 -11.37 -2.65 -0.73
C ALA A 209 -11.60 -1.31 -0.02
N ILE A 210 -11.99 -0.27 -0.75
CA ILE A 210 -12.36 1.04 -0.21
C ILE A 210 -13.48 0.89 0.83
N THR A 211 -14.53 0.13 0.51
CA THR A 211 -15.66 -0.09 1.41
C THR A 211 -15.22 -0.72 2.74
N TYR A 212 -14.37 -1.75 2.71
CA TYR A 212 -13.86 -2.37 3.93
C TYR A 212 -12.92 -1.45 4.70
N TYR A 213 -12.06 -0.71 4.04
CA TYR A 213 -11.16 0.24 4.70
C TYR A 213 -11.92 1.42 5.32
N GLU A 214 -12.92 1.98 4.63
CA GLU A 214 -13.78 3.03 5.19
C GLU A 214 -14.57 2.53 6.44
N ARG A 215 -15.05 1.29 6.39
CA ARG A 215 -15.69 0.64 7.57
C ARG A 215 -14.69 0.50 8.71
N CYS A 216 -13.44 0.09 8.42
CA CYS A 216 -12.39 -0.06 9.41
C CYS A 216 -12.11 1.27 10.14
N LEU A 217 -12.15 2.40 9.43
CA LEU A 217 -11.90 3.73 10.00
C LEU A 217 -13.00 4.21 10.98
N LYS A 218 -14.16 3.57 10.98
CA LYS A 218 -15.24 3.89 11.93
C LYS A 218 -14.98 3.31 13.32
N TYR A 219 -14.08 2.33 13.45
CA TYR A 219 -13.83 1.60 14.69
C TYR A 219 -12.38 1.76 15.15
N PRO A 220 -12.16 1.98 16.45
CA PRO A 220 -10.82 2.11 17.01
C PRO A 220 -10.21 0.74 17.38
N PRO A 221 -8.88 0.66 17.45
CA PRO A 221 -7.92 1.70 17.09
C PRO A 221 -7.78 1.86 15.57
N VAL A 222 -7.53 3.08 15.11
CA VAL A 222 -7.30 3.32 13.68
C VAL A 222 -5.95 2.73 13.29
N ASN A 223 -5.98 1.81 12.34
CA ASN A 223 -4.77 1.19 11.81
C ASN A 223 -4.11 2.12 10.78
N LYS A 224 -2.82 2.43 10.97
CA LYS A 224 -2.03 3.25 10.01
C LYS A 224 -2.05 2.65 8.61
N GLY A 225 -1.96 1.32 8.49
CA GLY A 225 -2.03 0.63 7.21
C GLY A 225 -3.34 0.87 6.45
N VAL A 226 -4.47 1.00 7.17
CA VAL A 226 -5.76 1.35 6.54
C VAL A 226 -5.70 2.74 5.90
N LEU A 227 -5.19 3.74 6.63
CA LEU A 227 -5.08 5.10 6.12
C LEU A 227 -4.14 5.18 4.91
N ASN A 228 -3.01 4.46 4.96
CA ASN A 228 -2.06 4.44 3.87
C ASN A 228 -2.66 3.78 2.60
N ASN A 229 -3.23 2.57 2.74
CA ASN A 229 -3.79 1.85 1.59
C ASN A 229 -5.01 2.58 1.01
N LEU A 230 -5.88 3.12 1.87
CA LEU A 230 -7.05 3.89 1.43
C LEU A 230 -6.62 5.19 0.74
N GLY A 231 -5.57 5.87 1.24
CA GLY A 231 -5.00 7.03 0.56
C GLY A 231 -4.54 6.71 -0.86
N VAL A 232 -3.82 5.61 -1.04
CA VAL A 232 -3.37 5.13 -2.37
C VAL A 232 -4.55 4.80 -3.27
N LEU A 233 -5.58 4.08 -2.76
CA LEU A 233 -6.77 3.77 -3.53
C LEU A 233 -7.55 5.02 -3.94
N TYR A 234 -7.61 6.04 -3.06
CA TYR A 234 -8.24 7.31 -3.42
C TYR A 234 -7.45 8.08 -4.49
N GLU A 235 -6.10 8.05 -4.46
CA GLU A 235 -5.30 8.64 -5.54
C GLU A 235 -5.51 7.90 -6.86
N ASP A 236 -5.55 6.55 -6.84
CA ASP A 236 -5.81 5.74 -8.03
C ASP A 236 -7.19 6.05 -8.65
N ASN A 237 -8.15 6.45 -7.81
CA ASN A 237 -9.49 6.88 -8.21
C ASN A 237 -9.61 8.40 -8.39
N GLU A 238 -8.52 9.15 -8.46
CA GLU A 238 -8.47 10.61 -8.66
C GLU A 238 -9.17 11.43 -7.56
N LYS A 239 -9.42 10.82 -6.40
CA LYS A 239 -10.03 11.47 -5.22
C LYS A 239 -8.94 12.04 -4.31
N PHE A 240 -8.15 12.99 -4.85
CA PHE A 240 -6.95 13.52 -4.21
C PHE A 240 -7.24 14.24 -2.88
N ASP A 241 -8.41 14.85 -2.75
CA ASP A 241 -8.89 15.47 -1.51
C ASP A 241 -9.00 14.45 -0.36
N LYS A 242 -9.60 13.30 -0.64
CA LYS A 242 -9.74 12.20 0.33
C LYS A 242 -8.40 11.53 0.63
N ALA A 243 -7.54 11.37 -0.38
CA ALA A 243 -6.18 10.87 -0.20
C ALA A 243 -5.37 11.77 0.75
N ALA A 244 -5.40 13.09 0.51
CA ALA A 244 -4.75 14.08 1.36
C ALA A 244 -5.26 14.04 2.81
N ASP A 245 -6.58 13.84 3.05
CA ASP A 245 -7.13 13.66 4.41
C ASP A 245 -6.57 12.40 5.08
N CYS A 246 -6.47 11.28 4.37
CA CYS A 246 -5.88 10.06 4.91
C CYS A 246 -4.43 10.27 5.37
N TYR A 247 -3.61 10.88 4.53
CA TYR A 247 -2.19 11.14 4.86
C TYR A 247 -2.03 12.21 5.96
N ALA A 248 -2.87 13.25 5.97
CA ALA A 248 -2.88 14.22 7.05
C ALA A 248 -3.25 13.58 8.40
N ARG A 249 -4.15 12.59 8.42
CA ARG A 249 -4.49 11.82 9.62
C ARG A 249 -3.33 10.93 10.05
N LEU A 250 -2.59 10.34 9.13
CA LEU A 250 -1.36 9.59 9.44
C LEU A 250 -0.34 10.48 10.14
N LEU A 251 -0.07 11.67 9.60
CA LEU A 251 0.88 12.63 10.18
C LEU A 251 0.44 13.18 11.54
N LYS A 252 -0.87 13.26 11.82
CA LYS A 252 -1.37 13.58 13.15
C LYS A 252 -1.06 12.48 14.17
N ALA A 253 -1.04 11.22 13.75
CA ALA A 253 -0.71 10.08 14.60
C ALA A 253 0.81 9.88 14.74
N ASP A 254 1.57 10.17 13.67
CA ASP A 254 3.03 10.06 13.62
C ASP A 254 3.62 11.22 12.80
N PRO A 255 4.01 12.32 13.45
CA PRO A 255 4.55 13.51 12.77
C PRO A 255 5.89 13.27 12.05
N ASN A 256 6.59 12.18 12.39
CA ASN A 256 7.90 11.83 11.82
C ASN A 256 7.80 10.81 10.69
N ASP A 257 6.60 10.49 10.22
CA ASP A 257 6.40 9.61 9.07
C ASP A 257 6.69 10.39 7.77
N ASP A 258 7.93 10.25 7.28
CA ASP A 258 8.41 10.93 6.08
C ASP A 258 7.68 10.46 4.82
N GLN A 259 7.27 9.20 4.77
CA GLN A 259 6.50 8.64 3.65
C GLN A 259 5.10 9.27 3.57
N ALA A 260 4.41 9.35 4.70
CA ALA A 260 3.10 10.01 4.76
C ALA A 260 3.18 11.51 4.40
N ARG A 261 4.29 12.19 4.78
CA ARG A 261 4.53 13.59 4.43
C ARG A 261 4.70 13.78 2.92
N LEU A 262 5.44 12.89 2.27
CA LEU A 262 5.63 12.94 0.83
C LEU A 262 4.32 12.63 0.08
N PHE A 263 3.59 11.59 0.49
CA PHE A 263 2.29 11.25 -0.10
C PHE A 263 1.27 12.39 0.06
N LEU A 264 1.25 13.07 1.21
CA LEU A 264 0.39 14.24 1.40
C LEU A 264 0.74 15.36 0.41
N LYS A 265 2.04 15.63 0.23
CA LYS A 265 2.52 16.65 -0.71
C LYS A 265 2.15 16.29 -2.16
N ASP A 266 2.32 15.03 -2.53
CA ASP A 266 1.98 14.53 -3.88
C ASP A 266 0.47 14.63 -4.14
N ALA A 267 -0.37 14.22 -3.18
CA ALA A 267 -1.82 14.32 -3.30
C ALA A 267 -2.28 15.79 -3.40
N GLN A 268 -1.69 16.71 -2.60
CA GLN A 268 -1.98 18.14 -2.65
C GLN A 268 -1.55 18.76 -3.99
N ALA A 269 -0.39 18.38 -4.51
CA ALA A 269 0.07 18.84 -5.83
C ALA A 269 -0.87 18.38 -6.94
N SER A 270 -1.36 17.13 -6.86
CA SER A 270 -2.32 16.56 -7.82
C SER A 270 -3.68 17.28 -7.82
N MET A 271 -4.12 17.83 -6.68
CA MET A 271 -5.33 18.65 -6.60
C MET A 271 -5.22 19.97 -7.37
N THR A 272 -4.00 20.50 -7.51
CA THR A 272 -3.72 21.79 -8.16
C THR A 272 -3.09 21.62 -9.54
N GLN A 273 -2.89 20.38 -9.99
CA GLN A 273 -2.28 20.09 -11.27
C GLN A 273 -3.20 20.57 -12.39
N TYR A 274 -2.73 21.57 -13.12
CA TYR A 274 -3.42 22.09 -14.29
C TYR A 274 -3.31 21.04 -15.41
N TYR A 275 -4.42 20.40 -15.73
CA TYR A 275 -4.53 19.55 -16.91
C TYR A 275 -4.45 20.45 -18.15
N ASN A 276 -3.40 20.30 -18.96
CA ASN A 276 -3.28 21.00 -20.23
C ASN A 276 -3.83 20.10 -21.36
N PRO A 277 -5.09 20.27 -21.78
CA PRO A 277 -5.70 19.45 -22.81
C PRO A 277 -4.98 19.58 -24.16
N ASP A 278 -4.25 20.68 -24.38
CA ASP A 278 -3.53 20.94 -25.64
C ASP A 278 -2.28 20.05 -25.78
N GLU A 279 -1.61 19.70 -24.69
CA GLU A 279 -0.46 18.79 -24.71
C GLU A 279 -0.88 17.35 -24.99
N GLU A 280 -2.01 16.91 -24.46
CA GLU A 280 -2.53 15.56 -24.74
C GLU A 280 -3.07 15.47 -26.17
N GLN A 281 -3.75 16.52 -26.67
CA GLN A 281 -4.19 16.57 -28.06
C GLN A 281 -3.01 16.56 -29.04
N THR A 282 -1.92 17.28 -28.74
CA THR A 282 -0.71 17.25 -29.56
C THR A 282 -0.01 15.88 -29.52
N SER A 283 0.04 15.23 -28.37
CA SER A 283 0.59 13.87 -28.23
C SER A 283 -0.26 12.82 -28.96
N ASN A 284 -1.58 12.92 -28.84
CA ASN A 284 -2.51 12.03 -29.57
C ASN A 284 -2.50 12.27 -31.06
N ALA A 285 -2.46 13.53 -31.52
CA ALA A 285 -2.30 13.88 -32.92
C ALA A 285 -0.97 13.35 -33.49
N PHE A 286 0.12 13.43 -32.73
CA PHE A 286 1.41 12.89 -33.13
C PHE A 286 1.36 11.35 -33.25
N ARG A 287 0.74 10.65 -32.30
CA ARG A 287 0.54 9.19 -32.39
C ARG A 287 -0.29 8.82 -33.63
N GLN A 288 -1.38 9.53 -33.89
CA GLN A 288 -2.20 9.29 -35.09
C GLN A 288 -1.39 9.46 -36.38
N VAL A 289 -0.51 10.46 -36.45
CA VAL A 289 0.38 10.64 -37.61
C VAL A 289 1.34 9.48 -37.76
N MET A 290 1.88 8.94 -36.67
CA MET A 290 2.78 7.78 -36.69
C MET A 290 2.11 6.49 -37.18
N GLU A 291 0.82 6.33 -36.94
CA GLU A 291 0.02 5.15 -37.34
C GLU A 291 -0.48 5.23 -38.80
N VAL A 292 -0.32 6.37 -39.48
CA VAL A 292 -0.77 6.53 -40.88
C VAL A 292 -0.04 5.51 -41.76
N PRO A 293 -0.80 4.67 -42.54
CA PRO A 293 -0.20 3.71 -43.45
C PRO A 293 0.55 4.39 -44.59
N VAL A 294 1.72 3.86 -44.95
CA VAL A 294 2.49 4.38 -46.14
C VAL A 294 1.76 4.16 -47.44
N THR A 295 0.73 3.31 -47.47
CA THR A 295 -0.12 3.05 -48.64
C THR A 295 -1.07 4.19 -48.95
N ASP A 296 -1.32 5.08 -48.01
CA ASP A 296 -2.26 6.22 -48.15
C ASP A 296 -1.64 7.39 -48.92
N PHE A 297 -0.33 7.25 -49.25
CA PHE A 297 0.40 8.25 -50.01
C PHE A 297 0.59 7.84 -51.47
N GLU A 298 0.64 8.81 -52.35
CA GLU A 298 0.94 8.63 -53.79
C GLU A 298 2.43 8.29 -54.00
N LEU A 299 2.82 7.08 -53.63
CA LEU A 299 4.15 6.57 -53.87
C LEU A 299 4.25 5.89 -55.23
N SER A 300 5.40 5.99 -55.85
CA SER A 300 5.72 5.21 -57.08
C SER A 300 5.59 3.70 -56.79
N VAL A 301 5.25 2.91 -57.79
CA VAL A 301 5.14 1.45 -57.68
C VAL A 301 6.41 0.83 -57.14
N ARG A 302 7.55 1.43 -57.50
CA ARG A 302 8.90 1.00 -57.04
C ARG A 302 9.05 1.21 -55.51
N SER A 303 8.78 2.44 -55.05
CA SER A 303 8.86 2.78 -53.60
C SER A 303 7.92 1.92 -52.77
N ARG A 304 6.64 1.80 -53.20
CA ARG A 304 5.65 0.98 -52.52
C ARG A 304 6.06 -0.50 -52.39
N ASN A 305 6.57 -1.10 -53.46
CA ASN A 305 7.01 -2.50 -53.48
C ASN A 305 8.25 -2.73 -52.59
N CYS A 306 9.15 -1.77 -52.54
CA CYS A 306 10.33 -1.85 -51.67
C CYS A 306 9.94 -1.75 -50.20
N LEU A 307 9.12 -0.78 -49.80
CA LEU A 307 8.62 -0.63 -48.42
C LEU A 307 7.87 -1.90 -47.97
N LYS A 308 7.01 -2.46 -48.82
CA LYS A 308 6.31 -3.71 -48.53
C LYS A 308 7.27 -4.88 -48.30
N LYS A 309 8.33 -5.03 -49.12
CA LYS A 309 9.32 -6.09 -48.93
C LYS A 309 10.14 -5.91 -47.65
N MET A 310 10.37 -4.69 -47.21
CA MET A 310 11.06 -4.37 -45.96
C MET A 310 10.15 -4.44 -44.72
N GLY A 311 8.87 -4.74 -44.90
CA GLY A 311 7.90 -4.82 -43.79
C GLY A 311 7.47 -3.47 -43.24
N ILE A 312 7.80 -2.37 -43.89
CA ILE A 312 7.45 -1.01 -43.47
C ILE A 312 6.00 -0.75 -43.88
N ARG A 313 5.15 -0.46 -42.90
CA ARG A 313 3.71 -0.30 -43.09
C ARG A 313 3.18 1.09 -42.74
N THR A 314 3.82 1.77 -41.78
CA THR A 314 3.38 3.05 -41.25
C THR A 314 4.49 4.11 -41.34
N LEU A 315 4.13 5.39 -41.15
CA LEU A 315 5.12 6.46 -41.03
C LEU A 315 6.02 6.27 -39.80
N GLY A 316 5.48 5.69 -38.72
CA GLY A 316 6.23 5.33 -37.52
C GLY A 316 7.34 4.31 -37.80
N ASP A 317 7.13 3.37 -38.72
CA ASP A 317 8.17 2.42 -39.13
C ASP A 317 9.32 3.14 -39.85
N LEU A 318 9.01 4.16 -40.66
CA LEU A 318 10.04 4.97 -41.34
C LEU A 318 10.88 5.82 -40.40
N THR A 319 10.35 6.21 -39.25
CA THR A 319 11.15 6.90 -38.20
C THR A 319 12.14 5.99 -37.52
N ARG A 320 11.96 4.67 -37.62
CA ARG A 320 12.80 3.63 -36.98
C ARG A 320 13.83 3.00 -37.91
N ILE A 321 13.98 3.49 -39.13
CA ILE A 321 14.93 2.95 -40.11
C ILE A 321 15.83 4.06 -40.64
N THR A 322 17.07 3.74 -40.94
CA THR A 322 18.01 4.74 -41.51
C THR A 322 17.87 4.88 -43.03
N GLU A 323 18.20 6.04 -43.58
CA GLU A 323 18.26 6.26 -45.05
C GLU A 323 19.22 5.27 -45.72
N ALA A 324 20.36 4.97 -45.07
CA ALA A 324 21.31 4.00 -45.56
C ALA A 324 20.71 2.58 -45.70
N SER A 325 19.87 2.19 -44.73
CA SER A 325 19.16 0.88 -44.78
C SER A 325 18.11 0.85 -45.89
N LEU A 326 17.43 1.96 -46.18
CA LEU A 326 16.53 2.07 -47.32
C LEU A 326 17.26 1.94 -48.64
N LEU A 327 18.38 2.65 -48.82
CA LEU A 327 19.21 2.61 -50.03
C LEU A 327 19.89 1.25 -50.26
N ALA A 328 20.17 0.50 -49.19
CA ALA A 328 20.73 -0.85 -49.31
C ALA A 328 19.72 -1.88 -49.86
N SER A 329 18.44 -1.54 -49.93
CA SER A 329 17.42 -2.41 -50.47
C SER A 329 17.48 -2.51 -52.01
N LYS A 330 17.39 -3.74 -52.51
CA LYS A 330 17.44 -3.98 -53.96
C LYS A 330 16.27 -3.25 -54.67
N ASN A 331 16.63 -2.45 -55.70
CA ASN A 331 15.70 -1.63 -56.49
C ASN A 331 15.17 -0.38 -55.78
N PHE A 332 15.74 0.05 -54.67
CA PHE A 332 15.43 1.32 -54.02
C PHE A 332 16.57 2.32 -54.36
N GLY A 333 16.23 3.47 -54.90
CA GLY A 333 17.21 4.48 -55.32
C GLY A 333 16.90 5.86 -54.75
N GLU A 334 17.78 6.81 -55.05
CA GLU A 334 17.73 8.19 -54.57
C GLU A 334 16.36 8.84 -54.83
N THR A 335 15.78 8.67 -56.02
CA THR A 335 14.46 9.20 -56.38
C THR A 335 13.35 8.66 -55.46
N SER A 336 13.40 7.36 -55.08
CA SER A 336 12.47 6.77 -54.11
C SER A 336 12.66 7.28 -52.69
N LEU A 337 13.91 7.57 -52.31
CA LEU A 337 14.26 8.19 -51.05
C LEU A 337 13.70 9.63 -50.96
N GLU A 338 13.86 10.40 -52.02
CA GLU A 338 13.32 11.77 -52.10
C GLU A 338 11.79 11.81 -51.99
N GLU A 339 11.07 10.86 -52.63
CA GLU A 339 9.61 10.73 -52.49
C GLU A 339 9.23 10.51 -51.01
N ILE A 340 9.90 9.58 -50.31
CA ILE A 340 9.59 9.28 -48.92
C ILE A 340 9.99 10.45 -48.01
N ARG A 341 11.14 11.10 -48.28
CA ARG A 341 11.60 12.26 -47.51
C ARG A 341 10.59 13.45 -47.65
N ALA A 342 10.04 13.65 -48.82
CA ALA A 342 9.02 14.69 -49.07
C ALA A 342 7.73 14.39 -48.26
N ILE A 343 7.28 13.13 -48.23
CA ILE A 343 6.08 12.72 -47.48
C ILE A 343 6.31 12.88 -45.97
N MET A 344 7.46 12.41 -45.48
CA MET A 344 7.81 12.53 -44.04
C MET A 344 7.88 14.00 -43.62
N SER A 345 8.55 14.85 -44.41
CA SER A 345 8.70 16.27 -44.13
C SER A 345 7.33 17.00 -44.14
N ALA A 346 6.42 16.65 -45.07
CA ALA A 346 5.06 17.22 -45.13
C ALA A 346 4.23 16.89 -43.85
N LYS A 347 4.60 15.84 -43.11
CA LYS A 347 3.99 15.44 -41.82
C LYS A 347 4.83 15.85 -40.60
N GLY A 348 5.90 16.64 -40.80
CA GLY A 348 6.78 17.09 -39.72
C GLY A 348 7.66 16.00 -39.17
N LEU A 349 7.86 14.89 -39.90
CA LEU A 349 8.67 13.73 -39.50
C LEU A 349 9.97 13.65 -40.33
N ARG A 350 10.95 12.90 -39.82
CA ARG A 350 12.20 12.56 -40.52
C ARG A 350 12.46 11.07 -40.49
N ILE A 351 13.06 10.55 -41.56
CA ILE A 351 13.54 9.16 -41.60
C ILE A 351 14.60 8.97 -40.51
N GLY A 352 14.46 7.91 -39.71
CA GLY A 352 15.40 7.63 -38.62
C GLY A 352 15.27 8.48 -37.37
N GLN A 353 14.29 9.35 -37.28
CA GLN A 353 14.08 10.28 -36.16
C GLN A 353 14.02 9.55 -34.81
N SER A 354 13.32 8.43 -34.73
CA SER A 354 13.23 7.62 -33.50
C SER A 354 14.55 6.93 -33.15
N LEU A 355 15.40 6.64 -34.13
CA LEU A 355 16.74 6.10 -33.89
C LEU A 355 17.69 7.17 -33.35
N GLU A 356 17.61 8.40 -33.84
CA GLU A 356 18.39 9.53 -33.32
C GLU A 356 18.03 9.82 -31.85
N GLN A 357 16.75 9.79 -31.52
CA GLN A 357 16.25 9.92 -30.16
C GLN A 357 16.67 8.70 -29.32
N GLY A 358 16.57 7.47 -29.84
CA GLY A 358 17.01 6.24 -29.18
C GLY A 358 18.53 6.15 -29.03
N ALA A 359 19.31 6.60 -30.02
CA ALA A 359 20.77 6.58 -29.94
C ALA A 359 21.34 7.56 -28.90
N GLN A 360 20.63 8.66 -28.61
CA GLN A 360 20.95 9.50 -27.44
C GLN A 360 20.69 8.78 -26.12
N TYR A 361 19.72 7.85 -26.09
CA TYR A 361 19.47 6.99 -24.94
C TYR A 361 20.42 5.78 -24.88
N GLU A 362 20.76 5.14 -26.01
CA GLU A 362 21.63 3.96 -26.07
C GLU A 362 23.11 4.27 -25.82
N GLN A 363 23.60 5.49 -26.11
CA GLN A 363 24.97 5.89 -25.74
C GLN A 363 25.20 5.94 -24.23
N ARG A 364 24.13 5.95 -23.42
CA ARG A 364 24.19 5.89 -21.95
C ARG A 364 24.08 4.45 -21.39
N TYR A 365 23.77 3.44 -22.21
CA TYR A 365 23.62 2.06 -21.76
C TYR A 365 24.35 1.07 -22.67
N ARG A 366 25.49 0.56 -22.20
CA ARG A 366 26.05 -0.73 -22.65
C ARG A 366 25.70 -1.77 -21.58
N PRO A 367 24.92 -2.83 -21.90
CA PRO A 367 24.83 -3.97 -20.98
C PRO A 367 26.23 -4.57 -20.83
N PRO A 368 26.68 -4.91 -19.60
CA PRO A 368 27.94 -5.63 -19.44
C PRO A 368 27.83 -6.96 -20.20
N ALA A 369 28.80 -7.22 -21.02
CA ALA A 369 28.94 -8.48 -21.72
C ALA A 369 29.14 -9.59 -20.67
N THR A 370 28.26 -10.61 -20.70
CA THR A 370 28.23 -11.80 -19.84
C THR A 370 27.88 -11.54 -18.35
N LEU A 371 26.56 -11.53 -18.08
CA LEU A 371 26.03 -11.67 -16.73
C LEU A 371 26.43 -13.04 -16.16
N SER A 372 26.87 -13.08 -14.90
CA SER A 372 27.11 -14.34 -14.19
C SER A 372 25.79 -15.13 -14.04
N PRO A 373 25.83 -16.46 -13.91
CA PRO A 373 24.63 -17.25 -13.69
C PRO A 373 23.81 -16.81 -12.46
N GLU A 374 24.45 -16.25 -11.44
CA GLU A 374 23.82 -15.74 -10.22
C GLU A 374 23.09 -14.41 -10.46
N GLU A 375 23.68 -13.51 -11.25
CA GLU A 375 23.04 -12.26 -11.65
C GLU A 375 21.81 -12.54 -12.54
N GLN A 376 21.92 -13.50 -13.45
CA GLN A 376 20.83 -13.90 -14.33
C GLN A 376 19.67 -14.56 -13.54
N ALA A 377 19.98 -15.35 -12.52
CA ALA A 377 19.00 -15.90 -11.59
C ALA A 377 18.29 -14.79 -10.81
N THR A 378 19.01 -13.77 -10.37
CA THR A 378 18.43 -12.62 -9.65
C THR A 378 17.51 -11.78 -10.54
N LEU A 379 17.87 -11.53 -11.79
CA LEU A 379 17.06 -10.80 -12.75
C LEU A 379 15.76 -11.54 -13.13
N ASN A 380 15.76 -12.86 -13.11
CA ASN A 380 14.58 -13.68 -13.40
C ASN A 380 13.60 -13.80 -12.22
N ARG A 381 13.95 -13.29 -11.03
CA ARG A 381 13.05 -13.29 -9.87
C ARG A 381 11.84 -12.38 -10.11
N PRO A 382 10.66 -12.73 -9.58
CA PRO A 382 9.46 -11.91 -9.74
C PRO A 382 9.59 -10.58 -8.96
N VAL A 383 9.07 -9.51 -9.51
CA VAL A 383 9.03 -8.16 -8.88
C VAL A 383 8.33 -8.19 -7.52
N THR A 384 7.41 -9.14 -7.31
CA THR A 384 6.68 -9.30 -6.04
C THR A 384 7.60 -9.59 -4.85
N GLU A 385 8.80 -10.14 -5.07
CA GLU A 385 9.79 -10.40 -4.01
C GLU A 385 10.44 -9.13 -3.46
N LEU A 386 10.37 -8.01 -4.17
CA LEU A 386 10.88 -6.72 -3.70
C LEU A 386 10.06 -6.13 -2.53
N ASN A 387 8.90 -6.72 -2.21
CA ASN A 387 7.98 -6.24 -1.16
C ASN A 387 7.70 -4.72 -1.28
N LEU A 388 7.38 -4.29 -2.49
CA LEU A 388 7.05 -2.91 -2.79
C LEU A 388 5.73 -2.49 -2.16
N SER A 389 5.57 -1.21 -1.88
CA SER A 389 4.30 -0.60 -1.46
C SER A 389 3.18 -0.90 -2.47
N VAL A 390 1.93 -0.75 -2.04
CA VAL A 390 0.76 -0.96 -2.90
C VAL A 390 0.86 -0.09 -4.16
N ARG A 391 1.26 1.17 -4.00
CA ARG A 391 1.43 2.13 -5.10
C ARG A 391 2.47 1.66 -6.13
N ALA A 392 3.67 1.32 -5.69
CA ALA A 392 4.72 0.84 -6.58
C ALA A 392 4.33 -0.48 -7.26
N ARG A 393 3.70 -1.40 -6.54
CA ARG A 393 3.21 -2.69 -7.08
C ARG A 393 2.13 -2.51 -8.14
N LYS A 394 1.14 -1.62 -7.91
CA LYS A 394 0.11 -1.32 -8.92
C LYS A 394 0.72 -0.72 -10.18
N CYS A 395 1.76 0.12 -10.05
CA CYS A 395 2.50 0.62 -11.20
C CYS A 395 3.20 -0.52 -11.96
N MET A 396 3.90 -1.44 -11.27
CA MET A 396 4.53 -2.58 -11.93
C MET A 396 3.52 -3.42 -12.71
N ASN A 397 2.36 -3.69 -12.10
CA ASN A 397 1.27 -4.44 -12.76
C ASN A 397 0.73 -3.69 -13.99
N ARG A 398 0.54 -2.37 -13.90
CA ARG A 398 0.03 -1.53 -15.00
C ARG A 398 1.03 -1.47 -16.17
N LEU A 399 2.32 -1.48 -15.87
CA LEU A 399 3.40 -1.53 -16.86
C LEU A 399 3.71 -2.97 -17.33
N ASN A 400 2.98 -3.98 -16.85
CA ASN A 400 3.20 -5.40 -17.11
C ASN A 400 4.63 -5.86 -16.78
N LEU A 401 5.26 -5.30 -15.73
CA LEU A 401 6.58 -5.68 -15.27
C LEU A 401 6.45 -6.85 -14.29
N THR A 402 6.87 -8.03 -14.71
CA THR A 402 6.72 -9.27 -13.95
C THR A 402 8.02 -9.70 -13.26
N THR A 403 9.16 -9.37 -13.85
CA THR A 403 10.49 -9.75 -13.35
C THR A 403 11.33 -8.55 -12.96
N ILE A 404 12.31 -8.77 -12.07
CA ILE A 404 13.28 -7.75 -11.66
C ILE A 404 14.10 -7.28 -12.88
N GLY A 405 14.41 -8.17 -13.82
CA GLY A 405 15.12 -7.81 -15.05
C GLY A 405 14.35 -6.83 -15.94
N GLU A 406 13.02 -7.04 -16.08
CA GLU A 406 12.15 -6.10 -16.78
C GLU A 406 12.13 -4.73 -16.09
N LEU A 407 12.08 -4.70 -14.75
CA LEU A 407 12.13 -3.47 -13.97
C LEU A 407 13.46 -2.73 -14.12
N VAL A 408 14.60 -3.42 -14.02
CA VAL A 408 15.95 -2.85 -14.18
C VAL A 408 16.16 -2.31 -15.60
N SER A 409 15.48 -2.86 -16.60
CA SER A 409 15.53 -2.37 -17.99
C SER A 409 14.83 -1.02 -18.19
N ARG A 410 14.04 -0.54 -17.23
CA ARG A 410 13.33 0.75 -17.26
C ARG A 410 14.18 1.86 -16.65
N SER A 411 13.99 3.08 -17.16
CA SER A 411 14.56 4.28 -16.55
C SER A 411 13.63 4.83 -15.45
N GLY A 412 14.20 5.65 -14.55
CA GLY A 412 13.40 6.35 -13.55
C GLY A 412 12.30 7.23 -14.18
N ASP A 413 12.61 7.87 -15.31
CA ASP A 413 11.67 8.74 -16.02
C ASP A 413 10.52 7.94 -16.64
N GLU A 414 10.79 6.79 -17.24
CA GLU A 414 9.76 5.88 -17.78
C GLU A 414 8.79 5.38 -16.68
N LEU A 415 9.31 5.14 -15.48
CA LEU A 415 8.47 4.75 -14.35
C LEU A 415 7.63 5.93 -13.84
N MET A 416 8.17 7.16 -13.87
CA MET A 416 7.43 8.36 -13.46
C MET A 416 6.35 8.79 -14.45
N GLU A 417 6.40 8.36 -15.70
CA GLU A 417 5.31 8.55 -16.67
C GLU A 417 4.05 7.76 -16.32
N ALA A 418 4.18 6.73 -15.47
CA ALA A 418 3.03 5.95 -15.06
C ALA A 418 2.15 6.74 -14.08
N LYS A 419 0.84 6.72 -14.33
CA LYS A 419 -0.16 7.39 -13.48
C LYS A 419 0.02 6.98 -12.01
N ASN A 420 0.07 7.97 -11.12
CA ASN A 420 0.22 7.80 -9.67
C ASN A 420 1.56 7.18 -9.21
N PHE A 421 2.59 7.22 -10.06
CA PHE A 421 3.95 6.82 -9.68
C PHE A 421 4.83 8.08 -9.56
N GLY A 422 5.13 8.48 -8.35
CA GLY A 422 5.92 9.69 -8.04
C GLY A 422 7.32 9.36 -7.51
N VAL A 423 8.05 10.43 -7.18
CA VAL A 423 9.44 10.36 -6.68
C VAL A 423 9.60 9.42 -5.48
N THR A 424 8.60 9.35 -4.60
CA THR A 424 8.63 8.46 -3.43
C THR A 424 8.64 6.98 -3.82
N SER A 425 7.76 6.59 -4.77
CA SER A 425 7.71 5.21 -5.27
C SER A 425 8.98 4.88 -6.07
N LEU A 426 9.53 5.85 -6.80
CA LEU A 426 10.80 5.69 -7.50
C LEU A 426 11.96 5.45 -6.52
N ASN A 427 12.04 6.24 -5.44
CA ASN A 427 13.08 6.07 -4.43
C ASN A 427 12.97 4.73 -3.70
N GLU A 428 11.74 4.28 -3.39
CA GLU A 428 11.49 2.95 -2.83
C GLU A 428 12.02 1.85 -3.77
N VAL A 429 11.70 1.93 -5.06
CA VAL A 429 12.17 0.96 -6.07
C VAL A 429 13.70 0.97 -6.15
N LYS A 430 14.33 2.15 -6.20
CA LYS A 430 15.79 2.31 -6.21
C LYS A 430 16.45 1.70 -4.97
N GLU A 431 15.90 1.94 -3.78
CA GLU A 431 16.38 1.38 -2.52
C GLU A 431 16.31 -0.15 -2.52
N LYS A 432 15.17 -0.71 -2.96
CA LYS A 432 14.98 -2.16 -3.02
C LYS A 432 15.90 -2.84 -4.05
N LEU A 433 16.12 -2.21 -5.19
CA LEU A 433 17.08 -2.70 -6.19
C LEU A 433 18.52 -2.58 -5.69
N ALA A 434 18.88 -1.49 -5.02
CA ALA A 434 20.21 -1.30 -4.44
C ALA A 434 20.54 -2.35 -3.38
N ALA A 435 19.56 -2.81 -2.59
CA ALA A 435 19.72 -3.91 -1.66
C ALA A 435 20.08 -5.25 -2.33
N LEU A 436 19.77 -5.40 -3.63
CA LEU A 436 20.14 -6.55 -4.46
C LEU A 436 21.38 -6.26 -5.32
N GLY A 437 22.05 -5.10 -5.15
CA GLY A 437 23.18 -4.68 -5.95
C GLY A 437 22.80 -4.23 -7.37
N LEU A 438 21.50 -3.98 -7.62
CA LEU A 438 20.98 -3.61 -8.94
C LEU A 438 20.61 -2.12 -8.98
N LYS A 439 20.50 -1.56 -10.19
CA LYS A 439 20.10 -0.17 -10.44
C LYS A 439 19.14 -0.11 -11.62
N LEU A 440 18.32 0.92 -11.68
CA LEU A 440 17.50 1.21 -12.85
C LEU A 440 18.39 1.65 -14.01
N ARG A 441 17.86 1.50 -15.22
CA ARG A 441 18.55 1.99 -16.43
C ARG A 441 18.79 3.49 -16.34
N GLY A 442 20.06 3.89 -16.40
CA GLY A 442 20.48 5.30 -16.39
C GLY A 442 20.83 5.88 -15.01
N ASP A 443 20.78 5.07 -13.94
CA ASP A 443 21.23 5.46 -12.57
C ASP A 443 22.72 5.25 -12.32
#